data_f474d2761874c9f628399c558ea75d2e
#
_entry.id   f474d2761874c9f628399c558ea75d2e
#
_cell.length_a   1.000
_cell.length_b   1.000
_cell.length_c   1.000
_cell.angle_alpha   90.00
_cell.angle_beta   90.00
_cell.angle_gamma   90.00
#
_symmetry.space_group_name_H-M   'P 1'
#
loop_
_entity.id
_entity.type
_entity.pdbx_description
1 polymer ?
#
loop_
_entity_poly.entity_id
_entity_poly.type
_entity_poly.pdbx_seq_one_letter_code
_entity_poly.pdbx_strand_id
1 'polypeptide(L)'
;DNNFDGNSDPINFNTITPVIVTNFTANPGIFNVRYYLNQSDRDLGNSNTIPNLTNWTFSTNTTVYVRVESAVCSFEKGQIDFKFGISLPLIKTIDTTTICDNDLNNSENINLGNYRTLFTADATVTIKYFATLANAQNNTAAIPAAQTITGDKTFYYRFAKAGFCDVIGTLNIS
;
A
#
# COMPACT_ATOMS: atom_id res chain seq x y z
N ASP A 1 -3.12 -0.43 -9.31
CA ASP A 1 -3.34 0.16 -10.65
C ASP A 1 -3.59 1.67 -10.50
N ASN A 2 -2.47 2.45 -10.43
CA ASN A 2 -2.51 3.90 -10.22
C ASN A 2 -2.78 4.68 -11.53
N ASN A 3 -2.58 4.05 -12.68
CA ASN A 3 -2.79 4.65 -14.00
C ASN A 3 -4.09 4.22 -14.68
N PHE A 4 -4.87 3.35 -14.05
CA PHE A 4 -6.18 2.84 -14.51
C PHE A 4 -6.12 2.13 -15.89
N ASP A 5 -5.01 1.48 -16.23
CA ASP A 5 -4.84 0.74 -17.49
C ASP A 5 -5.33 -0.72 -17.42
N GLY A 6 -5.84 -1.14 -16.28
CA GLY A 6 -6.33 -2.50 -16.04
C GLY A 6 -5.24 -3.50 -15.65
N ASN A 7 -4.01 -3.02 -15.42
CA ASN A 7 -2.90 -3.82 -14.91
C ASN A 7 -2.45 -3.29 -13.55
N SER A 8 -1.77 -4.11 -12.77
CA SER A 8 -1.11 -3.65 -11.55
C SER A 8 0.01 -2.68 -11.88
N ASP A 9 0.39 -1.83 -10.92
CA ASP A 9 1.69 -1.18 -11.00
C ASP A 9 2.79 -2.25 -11.06
N PRO A 10 3.93 -1.96 -11.69
CA PRO A 10 5.01 -2.92 -11.86
C PRO A 10 5.55 -3.44 -10.53
N ILE A 11 5.69 -4.74 -10.41
CA ILE A 11 6.28 -5.43 -9.26
C ILE A 11 7.74 -5.73 -9.56
N ASN A 12 8.62 -5.35 -8.63
CA ASN A 12 10.03 -5.71 -8.67
C ASN A 12 10.33 -6.81 -7.65
N PHE A 13 10.45 -8.04 -8.11
CA PHE A 13 10.75 -9.19 -7.25
C PHE A 13 12.13 -9.12 -6.58
N ASN A 14 13.08 -8.35 -7.14
CA ASN A 14 14.40 -8.16 -6.50
C ASN A 14 14.30 -7.45 -5.15
N THR A 15 13.24 -6.65 -4.93
CA THR A 15 12.98 -6.02 -3.62
C THR A 15 12.30 -6.98 -2.63
N ILE A 16 11.60 -8.00 -3.12
CA ILE A 16 10.87 -9.00 -2.32
C ILE A 16 11.79 -10.16 -1.93
N THR A 17 12.70 -10.55 -2.82
CA THR A 17 13.62 -11.69 -2.65
C THR A 17 14.36 -11.68 -1.30
N PRO A 18 14.98 -10.56 -0.85
CA PRO A 18 15.67 -10.53 0.44
C PRO A 18 14.73 -10.82 1.62
N VAL A 19 13.49 -10.33 1.58
CA VAL A 19 12.48 -10.57 2.62
C VAL A 19 12.09 -12.04 2.66
N ILE A 20 11.92 -12.68 1.50
CA ILE A 20 11.63 -14.12 1.40
C ILE A 20 12.77 -14.93 2.03
N VAL A 21 14.00 -14.66 1.63
CA VAL A 21 15.16 -15.40 2.12
C VAL A 21 15.30 -15.28 3.64
N THR A 22 15.13 -14.08 4.21
CA THR A 22 15.20 -13.89 5.67
C THR A 22 14.09 -14.60 6.44
N ASN A 23 12.93 -14.80 5.84
CA ASN A 23 11.84 -15.56 6.44
C ASN A 23 12.07 -17.08 6.43
N PHE A 24 12.89 -17.58 5.50
CA PHE A 24 13.19 -19.01 5.41
C PHE A 24 14.38 -19.43 6.29
N THR A 25 15.31 -18.51 6.61
CA THR A 25 16.52 -18.87 7.36
C THR A 25 17.10 -17.67 8.11
N ALA A 26 17.57 -17.93 9.34
CA ALA A 26 18.37 -16.96 10.12
C ALA A 26 19.80 -16.80 9.58
N ASN A 27 20.23 -17.62 8.63
CA ASN A 27 21.59 -17.63 8.10
C ASN A 27 21.51 -17.52 6.56
N PRO A 28 21.37 -16.32 5.99
CA PRO A 28 21.22 -16.11 4.55
C PRO A 28 22.53 -16.48 3.84
N GLY A 29 22.61 -17.73 3.41
CA GLY A 29 23.64 -18.19 2.48
C GLY A 29 23.33 -17.70 1.05
N ILE A 30 24.01 -18.28 0.07
CA ILE A 30 23.69 -18.06 -1.34
C ILE A 30 22.45 -18.89 -1.67
N PHE A 31 21.32 -18.22 -1.86
CA PHE A 31 20.06 -18.83 -2.26
C PHE A 31 19.72 -18.41 -3.69
N ASN A 32 19.17 -19.36 -4.46
CA ASN A 32 18.53 -19.10 -5.74
C ASN A 32 17.02 -19.08 -5.54
N VAL A 33 16.40 -17.93 -5.76
CA VAL A 33 14.94 -17.77 -5.65
C VAL A 33 14.35 -17.67 -7.04
N ARG A 34 13.41 -18.56 -7.34
CA ARG A 34 12.70 -18.59 -8.62
C ARG A 34 11.20 -18.43 -8.41
N TYR A 35 10.56 -17.71 -9.32
CA TYR A 35 9.14 -17.35 -9.28
C TYR A 35 8.39 -17.95 -10.46
N TYR A 36 7.22 -18.52 -10.19
CA TYR A 36 6.42 -19.26 -11.16
C TYR A 36 4.95 -18.85 -11.08
N LEU A 37 4.24 -18.89 -12.19
CA LEU A 37 2.78 -18.71 -12.23
C LEU A 37 2.03 -20.04 -12.07
N ASN A 38 2.74 -21.16 -12.10
CA ASN A 38 2.17 -22.49 -12.00
C ASN A 38 2.85 -23.30 -10.89
N GLN A 39 2.05 -23.94 -10.05
CA GLN A 39 2.53 -24.76 -8.93
C GLN A 39 3.37 -25.95 -9.42
N SER A 40 2.95 -26.60 -10.50
CA SER A 40 3.66 -27.75 -11.05
C SER A 40 5.06 -27.37 -11.57
N ASP A 41 5.17 -26.22 -12.21
CA ASP A 41 6.47 -25.71 -12.69
C ASP A 41 7.43 -25.40 -11.54
N ARG A 42 6.91 -24.79 -10.45
CA ARG A 42 7.67 -24.60 -9.21
C ARG A 42 8.15 -25.94 -8.64
N ASP A 43 7.28 -26.92 -8.57
CA ASP A 43 7.59 -28.22 -7.95
C ASP A 43 8.62 -29.02 -8.76
N LEU A 44 8.55 -28.93 -10.08
CA LEU A 44 9.53 -29.53 -10.98
C LEU A 44 10.84 -28.71 -11.06
N GLY A 45 10.81 -27.42 -10.74
CA GLY A 45 11.95 -26.54 -10.85
C GLY A 45 12.42 -26.30 -12.29
N ASN A 46 11.49 -26.33 -13.24
CA ASN A 46 11.77 -26.15 -14.66
C ASN A 46 12.09 -24.69 -15.03
N SER A 47 12.24 -24.39 -16.31
CA SER A 47 12.60 -23.06 -16.83
C SER A 47 11.41 -22.11 -17.02
N ASN A 48 10.16 -22.55 -16.77
CA ASN A 48 8.95 -21.73 -16.95
C ASN A 48 8.77 -20.70 -15.80
N THR A 49 9.81 -19.94 -15.53
CA THR A 49 9.82 -18.88 -14.50
C THR A 49 9.19 -17.60 -15.04
N ILE A 50 8.83 -16.69 -14.14
CA ILE A 50 8.43 -15.33 -14.53
C ILE A 50 9.61 -14.65 -15.23
N PRO A 51 9.44 -14.21 -16.50
CA PRO A 51 10.58 -13.79 -17.34
C PRO A 51 11.14 -12.42 -16.95
N ASN A 52 10.32 -11.52 -16.42
CA ASN A 52 10.72 -10.17 -16.04
C ASN A 52 10.49 -9.92 -14.55
N LEU A 53 11.54 -10.11 -13.76
CA LEU A 53 11.48 -9.96 -12.31
C LEU A 53 11.51 -8.51 -11.82
N THR A 54 11.83 -7.55 -12.68
CA THR A 54 11.94 -6.13 -12.29
C THR A 54 10.72 -5.30 -12.68
N ASN A 55 9.88 -5.82 -13.57
CA ASN A 55 8.72 -5.08 -14.13
C ASN A 55 7.54 -6.02 -14.44
N TRP A 56 7.21 -6.90 -13.51
CA TRP A 56 6.09 -7.82 -13.68
C TRP A 56 4.77 -7.14 -13.30
N THR A 57 3.73 -7.37 -14.12
CA THR A 57 2.38 -6.85 -13.91
C THR A 57 1.35 -7.98 -13.94
N PHE A 58 0.17 -7.75 -13.37
CA PHE A 58 -0.97 -8.67 -13.38
C PHE A 58 -2.28 -7.88 -13.46
N SER A 59 -3.34 -8.47 -13.98
CA SER A 59 -4.65 -7.83 -14.20
C SER A 59 -5.81 -8.49 -13.43
N THR A 60 -5.53 -9.58 -12.74
CA THR A 60 -6.49 -10.30 -11.87
C THR A 60 -5.77 -10.81 -10.64
N ASN A 61 -6.51 -11.22 -9.61
CA ASN A 61 -5.89 -11.88 -8.46
C ASN A 61 -5.01 -13.04 -8.94
N THR A 62 -3.75 -13.01 -8.56
CA THR A 62 -2.74 -13.95 -9.07
C THR A 62 -1.90 -14.50 -7.94
N THR A 63 -1.74 -15.83 -7.89
CA THR A 63 -0.78 -16.49 -7.00
C THR A 63 0.53 -16.69 -7.74
N VAL A 64 1.61 -16.21 -7.16
CA VAL A 64 2.98 -16.49 -7.60
C VAL A 64 3.59 -17.53 -6.67
N TYR A 65 4.04 -18.62 -7.25
CA TYR A 65 4.68 -19.72 -6.54
C TYR A 65 6.19 -19.50 -6.45
N VAL A 66 6.75 -19.68 -5.27
CA VAL A 66 8.15 -19.41 -4.98
C VAL A 66 8.90 -20.71 -4.70
N ARG A 67 10.07 -20.85 -5.29
CA ARG A 67 11.03 -21.92 -5.02
C ARG A 67 12.33 -21.30 -4.56
N VAL A 68 12.79 -21.70 -3.37
CA VAL A 68 14.06 -21.25 -2.78
C VAL A 68 14.99 -22.45 -2.72
N GLU A 69 16.13 -22.34 -3.38
CA GLU A 69 17.13 -23.42 -3.46
C GLU A 69 18.45 -22.97 -2.83
N SER A 70 19.14 -23.91 -2.19
CA SER A 70 20.50 -23.72 -1.71
C SER A 70 21.41 -24.85 -2.22
N ALA A 71 22.71 -24.61 -2.18
CA ALA A 71 23.69 -25.63 -2.61
C ALA A 71 23.74 -26.88 -1.70
N VAL A 72 23.22 -26.78 -0.48
CA VAL A 72 23.35 -27.83 0.56
C VAL A 72 22.05 -28.47 0.97
N CYS A 73 20.90 -27.89 0.63
CA CYS A 73 19.58 -28.41 0.96
C CYS A 73 18.76 -28.57 -0.31
N SER A 74 17.78 -29.47 -0.25
CA SER A 74 16.68 -29.51 -1.23
C SER A 74 16.00 -28.13 -1.27
N PHE A 75 15.04 -27.94 -2.12
CA PHE A 75 14.35 -26.67 -2.23
C PHE A 75 13.22 -26.54 -1.21
N GLU A 76 12.94 -25.29 -0.83
CA GLU A 76 11.76 -24.90 -0.07
C GLU A 76 10.70 -24.27 -0.99
N LYS A 77 9.43 -24.41 -0.58
CA LYS A 77 8.27 -23.97 -1.35
C LYS A 77 7.54 -22.86 -0.62
N GLY A 78 7.15 -21.84 -1.36
CA GLY A 78 6.30 -20.76 -0.87
C GLY A 78 5.31 -20.32 -1.93
N GLN A 79 4.46 -19.35 -1.55
CA GLN A 79 3.61 -18.62 -2.49
C GLN A 79 3.39 -17.19 -2.01
N ILE A 80 3.04 -16.32 -2.93
CA ILE A 80 2.63 -14.95 -2.69
C ILE A 80 1.30 -14.74 -3.43
N ASP A 81 0.27 -14.37 -2.69
CA ASP A 81 -1.04 -14.07 -3.26
C ASP A 81 -1.16 -12.57 -3.52
N PHE A 82 -1.09 -12.19 -4.78
CA PHE A 82 -1.32 -10.82 -5.23
C PHE A 82 -2.81 -10.61 -5.47
N LYS A 83 -3.35 -9.56 -4.86
CA LYS A 83 -4.73 -9.13 -5.09
C LYS A 83 -4.74 -7.92 -6.01
N PHE A 84 -5.50 -8.01 -7.08
CA PHE A 84 -5.72 -6.91 -8.00
C PHE A 84 -6.83 -6.01 -7.49
N GLY A 85 -6.58 -4.71 -7.48
CA GLY A 85 -7.59 -3.70 -7.14
C GLY A 85 -7.31 -2.40 -7.88
N ILE A 86 -8.36 -1.73 -8.31
CA ILE A 86 -8.27 -0.38 -8.88
C ILE A 86 -8.10 0.64 -7.76
N SER A 87 -7.31 1.68 -7.96
CA SER A 87 -7.24 2.80 -7.02
C SER A 87 -8.60 3.46 -6.85
N LEU A 88 -8.95 3.79 -5.63
CA LEU A 88 -10.18 4.52 -5.34
C LEU A 88 -10.11 5.92 -6.00
N PRO A 89 -11.04 6.28 -6.91
CA PRO A 89 -11.02 7.58 -7.55
C PRO A 89 -11.38 8.68 -6.53
N LEU A 90 -10.45 9.59 -6.31
CA LEU A 90 -10.66 10.79 -5.50
C LEU A 90 -10.74 12.03 -6.41
N ILE A 91 -11.43 13.07 -5.94
CA ILE A 91 -11.48 14.38 -6.62
C ILE A 91 -10.08 14.98 -6.67
N LYS A 92 -9.35 14.86 -5.56
CA LYS A 92 -7.94 15.22 -5.40
C LYS A 92 -7.32 14.42 -4.27
N THR A 93 -6.00 14.37 -4.21
CA THR A 93 -5.26 13.67 -3.16
C THR A 93 -4.54 14.64 -2.20
N ILE A 94 -4.45 15.93 -2.55
CA ILE A 94 -3.84 16.96 -1.71
C ILE A 94 -4.75 18.18 -1.70
N ASP A 95 -4.97 18.73 -0.51
CA ASP A 95 -5.65 20.01 -0.34
C ASP A 95 -4.96 20.88 0.70
N THR A 96 -5.15 22.21 0.58
CA THR A 96 -4.70 23.18 1.55
C THR A 96 -5.88 24.08 1.92
N THR A 97 -6.10 24.32 3.20
CA THR A 97 -7.13 25.21 3.71
C THR A 97 -6.56 26.13 4.79
N THR A 98 -7.04 27.37 4.81
CA THR A 98 -6.69 28.34 5.85
C THR A 98 -7.81 28.44 6.86
N ILE A 99 -7.47 28.45 8.14
CA ILE A 99 -8.40 28.62 9.27
C ILE A 99 -7.97 29.86 10.04
N CYS A 100 -8.94 30.75 10.30
CA CYS A 100 -8.68 31.94 11.10
C CYS A 100 -8.92 31.67 12.58
N ASP A 101 -7.97 32.05 13.42
CA ASP A 101 -8.14 32.14 14.87
C ASP A 101 -8.99 33.36 15.19
N ASN A 102 -10.30 33.17 15.36
CA ASN A 102 -11.25 34.29 15.50
C ASN A 102 -11.30 34.87 16.93
N ASP A 103 -10.86 34.10 17.93
CA ASP A 103 -10.84 34.53 19.33
C ASP A 103 -9.44 34.89 19.84
N LEU A 104 -8.44 34.79 18.96
CA LEU A 104 -7.04 35.15 19.19
C LEU A 104 -6.38 34.42 20.37
N ASN A 105 -6.83 33.16 20.61
CA ASN A 105 -6.27 32.32 21.67
C ASN A 105 -5.15 31.39 21.18
N ASN A 106 -4.71 31.52 19.93
CA ASN A 106 -3.70 30.70 19.22
C ASN A 106 -4.08 29.21 19.14
N SER A 107 -5.36 28.86 19.21
CA SER A 107 -5.80 27.49 19.02
C SER A 107 -7.17 27.41 18.37
N GLU A 108 -7.37 26.43 17.49
CA GLU A 108 -8.65 26.19 16.84
C GLU A 108 -9.09 24.73 16.95
N ASN A 109 -10.38 24.53 17.20
CA ASN A 109 -11.01 23.22 17.21
C ASN A 109 -11.58 22.91 15.83
N ILE A 110 -11.10 21.86 15.21
CA ILE A 110 -11.51 21.44 13.88
C ILE A 110 -12.11 20.03 13.91
N ASN A 111 -12.94 19.74 12.90
CA ASN A 111 -13.40 18.39 12.66
C ASN A 111 -12.93 17.97 11.24
N LEU A 112 -11.98 17.03 11.18
CA LEU A 112 -11.42 16.51 9.92
C LEU A 112 -12.48 15.92 8.98
N GLY A 113 -13.61 15.45 9.54
CA GLY A 113 -14.76 14.97 8.76
C GLY A 113 -15.40 16.03 7.86
N ASN A 114 -15.33 17.31 8.24
CA ASN A 114 -15.89 18.41 7.45
C ASN A 114 -15.17 18.63 6.11
N TYR A 115 -13.93 18.16 5.98
CA TYR A 115 -13.11 18.28 4.77
C TYR A 115 -13.23 17.08 3.82
N ARG A 116 -14.09 16.09 4.17
CA ARG A 116 -14.31 14.90 3.34
C ARG A 116 -14.64 15.23 1.88
N THR A 117 -15.54 16.19 1.68
CA THR A 117 -16.05 16.56 0.35
C THR A 117 -15.00 17.17 -0.57
N LEU A 118 -13.88 17.64 -0.03
CA LEU A 118 -12.73 18.09 -0.82
C LEU A 118 -12.07 16.94 -1.58
N PHE A 119 -12.14 15.72 -1.03
CA PHE A 119 -11.49 14.52 -1.57
C PHE A 119 -12.45 13.58 -2.27
N THR A 120 -13.68 13.41 -1.75
CA THR A 120 -14.65 12.48 -2.33
C THR A 120 -16.10 12.89 -2.04
N ALA A 121 -16.96 12.78 -3.04
CA ALA A 121 -18.41 12.89 -2.88
C ALA A 121 -19.07 11.54 -2.56
N ASP A 122 -18.34 10.44 -2.67
CA ASP A 122 -18.87 9.08 -2.47
C ASP A 122 -19.07 8.77 -0.98
N ALA A 123 -20.33 8.78 -0.52
CA ALA A 123 -20.69 8.52 0.87
C ALA A 123 -20.35 7.09 1.35
N THR A 124 -20.10 6.14 0.44
CA THR A 124 -19.78 4.74 0.78
C THR A 124 -18.30 4.54 1.13
N VAL A 125 -17.45 5.53 0.84
CA VAL A 125 -16.03 5.50 1.20
C VAL A 125 -15.87 5.67 2.71
N THR A 126 -15.16 4.77 3.35
CA THR A 126 -14.75 4.91 4.75
C THR A 126 -13.47 5.71 4.86
N ILE A 127 -13.36 6.53 5.90
CA ILE A 127 -12.20 7.42 6.09
C ILE A 127 -11.63 7.20 7.49
N LYS A 128 -10.31 7.09 7.58
CA LYS A 128 -9.54 7.19 8.82
C LYS A 128 -8.56 8.35 8.73
N TYR A 129 -8.27 8.97 9.86
CA TYR A 129 -7.41 10.15 9.96
C TYR A 129 -6.12 9.80 10.70
N PHE A 130 -5.02 10.42 10.31
CA PHE A 130 -3.69 10.14 10.86
C PHE A 130 -2.86 11.41 10.97
N ALA A 131 -2.00 11.47 12.00
CA ALA A 131 -1.08 12.56 12.21
C ALA A 131 0.21 12.45 11.37
N THR A 132 0.54 11.26 10.84
CA THR A 132 1.74 11.03 10.03
C THR A 132 1.43 10.18 8.81
N LEU A 133 2.19 10.38 7.73
CA LEU A 133 2.09 9.57 6.52
C LEU A 133 2.36 8.09 6.79
N ALA A 134 3.38 7.78 7.60
CA ALA A 134 3.74 6.41 7.93
C ALA A 134 2.58 5.67 8.64
N ASN A 135 1.88 6.33 9.56
CA ASN A 135 0.71 5.75 10.22
C ASN A 135 -0.45 5.51 9.25
N ALA A 136 -0.68 6.44 8.30
CA ALA A 136 -1.68 6.29 7.25
C ALA A 136 -1.35 5.10 6.32
N GLN A 137 -0.08 4.97 5.90
CA GLN A 137 0.39 3.86 5.06
C GLN A 137 0.22 2.50 5.75
N ASN A 138 0.61 2.42 7.01
CA ASN A 138 0.54 1.18 7.79
C ASN A 138 -0.84 0.93 8.42
N ASN A 139 -1.79 1.88 8.29
CA ASN A 139 -3.12 1.84 8.92
C ASN A 139 -3.04 1.63 10.43
N THR A 140 -2.10 2.30 11.10
CA THR A 140 -1.86 2.21 12.55
C THR A 140 -2.03 3.58 13.21
N ALA A 141 -2.35 3.62 14.50
CA ALA A 141 -2.47 4.84 15.28
C ALA A 141 -3.39 5.91 14.63
N ALA A 142 -4.57 5.50 14.18
CA ALA A 142 -5.59 6.43 13.70
C ALA A 142 -6.00 7.41 14.81
N ILE A 143 -6.24 8.67 14.43
CA ILE A 143 -6.66 9.74 15.33
C ILE A 143 -8.17 10.02 15.18
N PRO A 144 -8.84 10.60 16.19
CA PRO A 144 -10.23 11.03 16.05
C PRO A 144 -10.38 12.18 15.05
N ALA A 145 -11.59 12.37 14.51
CA ALA A 145 -11.87 13.48 13.59
C ALA A 145 -11.77 14.85 14.28
N ALA A 146 -12.15 14.95 15.55
CA ALA A 146 -12.04 16.17 16.34
C ALA A 146 -10.58 16.39 16.76
N GLN A 147 -10.01 17.52 16.38
CA GLN A 147 -8.63 17.93 16.68
C GLN A 147 -8.59 19.35 17.17
N THR A 148 -7.67 19.65 18.07
CA THR A 148 -7.27 21.02 18.40
C THR A 148 -5.93 21.30 17.76
N ILE A 149 -5.82 22.38 17.00
CA ILE A 149 -4.60 22.79 16.30
C ILE A 149 -4.06 24.12 16.85
N THR A 150 -2.74 24.25 16.85
CA THR A 150 -2.02 25.47 17.24
C THR A 150 -1.00 25.77 16.12
N GLY A 151 -1.38 26.58 15.14
CA GLY A 151 -0.59 26.83 13.92
C GLY A 151 -0.70 25.73 12.86
N ASP A 152 0.18 25.80 11.85
CA ASP A 152 0.15 24.94 10.67
C ASP A 152 0.19 23.45 11.02
N LYS A 153 -0.68 22.68 10.40
CA LYS A 153 -0.78 21.22 10.59
C LYS A 153 -1.04 20.51 9.28
N THR A 154 -0.43 19.32 9.15
CA THR A 154 -0.74 18.38 8.07
C THR A 154 -1.39 17.14 8.64
N PHE A 155 -2.52 16.74 8.05
CA PHE A 155 -3.25 15.52 8.37
C PHE A 155 -3.31 14.61 7.15
N TYR A 156 -3.31 13.30 7.39
CA TYR A 156 -3.40 12.28 6.36
C TYR A 156 -4.72 11.52 6.50
N TYR A 157 -5.38 11.36 5.38
CA TYR A 157 -6.66 10.68 5.25
C TYR A 157 -6.45 9.37 4.52
N ARG A 158 -6.85 8.24 5.09
CA ARG A 158 -6.89 6.96 4.38
C ARG A 158 -8.31 6.68 3.97
N PHE A 159 -8.54 6.63 2.66
CA PHE A 159 -9.82 6.35 2.03
C PHE A 159 -9.87 4.88 1.65
N ALA A 160 -10.93 4.17 2.04
CA ALA A 160 -11.11 2.76 1.76
C ALA A 160 -12.54 2.47 1.28
N LYS A 161 -12.67 1.60 0.28
CA LYS A 161 -13.94 1.11 -0.25
C LYS A 161 -13.76 -0.32 -0.74
N ALA A 162 -14.76 -1.19 -0.50
CA ALA A 162 -14.73 -2.56 -0.98
C ALA A 162 -14.53 -2.63 -2.50
N GLY A 163 -13.60 -3.46 -2.97
CA GLY A 163 -13.26 -3.62 -4.38
C GLY A 163 -12.24 -2.62 -4.93
N PHE A 164 -11.75 -1.71 -4.10
CA PHE A 164 -10.74 -0.72 -4.48
C PHE A 164 -9.49 -0.84 -3.59
N CYS A 165 -8.36 -0.39 -4.11
CA CYS A 165 -7.17 -0.14 -3.30
C CYS A 165 -7.37 1.14 -2.48
N ASP A 166 -6.91 1.11 -1.22
CA ASP A 166 -6.95 2.29 -0.36
C ASP A 166 -6.04 3.40 -0.92
N VAL A 167 -6.51 4.63 -0.81
CA VAL A 167 -5.76 5.83 -1.23
C VAL A 167 -5.53 6.73 -0.03
N ILE A 168 -4.38 7.41 -0.02
CA ILE A 168 -4.04 8.39 1.02
C ILE A 168 -4.18 9.80 0.43
N GLY A 169 -4.94 10.64 1.12
CA GLY A 169 -5.00 12.07 0.87
C GLY A 169 -4.28 12.86 1.94
N THR A 170 -3.88 14.08 1.61
CA THR A 170 -3.19 15.01 2.52
C THR A 170 -3.98 16.31 2.63
N LEU A 171 -4.25 16.75 3.84
CA LEU A 171 -4.84 18.05 4.16
C LEU A 171 -3.80 18.89 4.90
N ASN A 172 -3.42 20.02 4.31
CA ASN A 172 -2.60 21.03 4.94
C ASN A 172 -3.51 22.13 5.49
N ILE A 173 -3.32 22.51 6.74
CA ILE A 173 -4.05 23.60 7.42
C ILE A 173 -3.03 24.65 7.82
N SER A 174 -3.32 25.88 7.44
CA SER A 174 -2.53 27.08 7.76
C SER A 174 -3.39 28.16 8.40
#